data_304d65b9d849093550dc3148b2a5a7fb
#
_entry.id   304d65b9d849093550dc3148b2a5a7fb
#
_cell.length_a   1.000
_cell.length_b   1.000
_cell.length_c   1.000
_cell.angle_alpha   90.00
_cell.angle_beta   90.00
_cell.angle_gamma   90.00
#
_symmetry.space_group_name_H-M   'P 1'
#
loop_
_entity.id
_entity.type
_entity.pdbx_description
1 polymer ?
#
loop_
_entity_poly.entity_id
_entity_poly.type
_entity_poly.pdbx_seq_one_letter_code
_entity_poly.pdbx_strand_id
1 'polypeptide(L)'
;MNICVISGSTLGGAEYVAEHLEEVLKTQDFSTALFHGPELDDVIDENIWLIVTSTHGAGELPDNLKPRFEQIAASDKDLSSLRFAVVGLGNSDYDTFCHAVNKVETQLSEKSAVKICESLKIDVLHVDDQEQFAEDWLPQFIHAL
;
A
#
# COMPACT_ATOMS: atom_id res chain seq x y z
N MET A 1 -7.91 -6.89 15.98
CA MET A 1 -7.65 -5.79 15.04
C MET A 1 -7.49 -6.37 13.64
N ASN A 2 -8.23 -5.85 12.70
CA ASN A 2 -8.28 -6.39 11.35
C ASN A 2 -7.52 -5.47 10.39
N ILE A 3 -6.55 -6.01 9.67
CA ILE A 3 -5.70 -5.27 8.74
C ILE A 3 -6.00 -5.72 7.31
N CYS A 4 -6.41 -4.78 6.47
CA CYS A 4 -6.66 -5.04 5.06
C CYS A 4 -5.39 -4.74 4.27
N VAL A 5 -4.76 -5.78 3.72
CA VAL A 5 -3.55 -5.64 2.91
C VAL A 5 -3.97 -5.56 1.44
N ILE A 6 -3.62 -4.47 0.79
CA ILE A 6 -4.00 -4.19 -0.59
C ILE A 6 -2.75 -4.11 -1.44
N SER A 7 -2.66 -4.94 -2.47
CA SER A 7 -1.52 -4.87 -3.38
C SER A 7 -1.95 -4.44 -4.78
N GLY A 8 -1.01 -3.81 -5.48
CA GLY A 8 -1.17 -3.52 -6.89
C GLY A 8 0.18 -3.51 -7.58
N SER A 9 0.26 -4.19 -8.71
CA SER A 9 1.46 -4.15 -9.54
C SER A 9 1.11 -4.59 -10.95
N THR A 10 1.98 -4.23 -11.89
CA THR A 10 1.83 -4.64 -13.28
C THR A 10 2.47 -6.02 -13.51
N LEU A 11 3.56 -6.30 -12.79
CA LEU A 11 4.37 -7.51 -12.99
C LEU A 11 4.37 -8.45 -11.76
N GLY A 12 3.52 -8.21 -10.77
CA GLY A 12 3.36 -9.09 -9.62
C GLY A 12 4.36 -8.90 -8.48
N GLY A 13 5.34 -7.98 -8.60
CA GLY A 13 6.35 -7.79 -7.54
C GLY A 13 5.78 -7.33 -6.21
N ALA A 14 4.83 -6.39 -6.23
CA ALA A 14 4.20 -5.90 -5.02
C ALA A 14 3.35 -6.98 -4.34
N GLU A 15 2.80 -7.90 -5.12
CA GLU A 15 2.00 -9.01 -4.57
C GLU A 15 2.82 -9.91 -3.66
N TYR A 16 4.05 -10.24 -4.03
CA TYR A 16 4.92 -11.08 -3.21
C TYR A 16 5.27 -10.40 -1.89
N VAL A 17 5.54 -9.10 -1.92
CA VAL A 17 5.81 -8.35 -0.70
C VAL A 17 4.56 -8.31 0.19
N ALA A 18 3.40 -8.05 -0.41
CA ALA A 18 2.13 -8.00 0.33
C ALA A 18 1.81 -9.34 0.99
N GLU A 19 1.99 -10.44 0.28
CA GLU A 19 1.77 -11.79 0.81
C GLU A 19 2.69 -12.08 1.99
N HIS A 20 3.96 -11.69 1.88
CA HIS A 20 4.92 -11.89 2.95
C HIS A 20 4.56 -11.08 4.19
N LEU A 21 4.17 -9.82 4.03
CA LEU A 21 3.77 -8.99 5.15
C LEU A 21 2.51 -9.52 5.83
N GLU A 22 1.55 -10.02 5.04
CA GLU A 22 0.37 -10.64 5.61
C GLU A 22 0.73 -11.85 6.48
N GLU A 23 1.63 -12.72 6.01
CA GLU A 23 2.06 -13.88 6.78
C GLU A 23 2.70 -13.46 8.11
N VAL A 24 3.55 -12.44 8.09
CA VAL A 24 4.18 -11.94 9.32
C VAL A 24 3.15 -11.39 10.28
N LEU A 25 2.17 -10.63 9.78
CA LEU A 25 1.09 -10.10 10.62
C LEU A 25 0.28 -11.21 11.27
N LYS A 26 -0.01 -12.29 10.53
CA LYS A 26 -0.73 -13.44 11.08
C LYS A 26 0.04 -14.12 12.22
N THR A 27 1.37 -14.19 12.13
CA THR A 27 2.20 -14.76 13.20
C THR A 27 2.17 -13.93 14.46
N GLN A 28 1.73 -12.67 14.38
CA GLN A 28 1.62 -11.76 15.51
C GLN A 28 0.16 -11.57 15.97
N ASP A 29 -0.70 -12.52 15.61
CA ASP A 29 -2.10 -12.61 16.05
C ASP A 29 -3.02 -11.50 15.47
N PHE A 30 -2.64 -10.88 14.37
CA PHE A 30 -3.53 -9.95 13.68
C PHE A 30 -4.47 -10.72 12.74
N SER A 31 -5.71 -10.26 12.66
CA SER A 31 -6.63 -10.71 11.61
C SER A 31 -6.31 -9.95 10.34
N THR A 32 -6.22 -10.64 9.22
CA THR A 32 -5.85 -10.02 7.94
C THR A 32 -6.80 -10.43 6.82
N ALA A 33 -6.92 -9.54 5.83
CA ALA A 33 -7.52 -9.83 4.54
C ALA A 33 -6.57 -9.31 3.48
N LEU A 34 -6.33 -10.09 2.44
CA LEU A 34 -5.39 -9.73 1.37
C LEU A 34 -6.13 -9.64 0.04
N PHE A 35 -5.96 -8.51 -0.65
CA PHE A 35 -6.57 -8.27 -1.95
C PHE A 35 -5.52 -7.81 -2.95
N HIS A 36 -5.48 -8.44 -4.10
CA HIS A 36 -4.65 -8.02 -5.23
C HIS A 36 -5.55 -7.31 -6.24
N GLY A 37 -5.41 -5.98 -6.35
CA GLY A 37 -6.24 -5.18 -7.25
C GLY A 37 -7.73 -5.27 -6.94
N PRO A 38 -8.14 -4.99 -5.69
CA PRO A 38 -9.54 -5.20 -5.29
C PRO A 38 -10.50 -4.23 -5.96
N GLU A 39 -11.79 -4.60 -5.92
CA GLU A 39 -12.85 -3.63 -6.16
C GLU A 39 -12.96 -2.73 -4.92
N LEU A 40 -13.41 -1.48 -5.12
CA LEU A 40 -13.51 -0.54 -4.01
C LEU A 40 -14.44 -1.06 -2.89
N ASP A 41 -15.56 -1.68 -3.27
CA ASP A 41 -16.52 -2.22 -2.30
C ASP A 41 -15.93 -3.31 -1.41
N ASP A 42 -14.88 -3.99 -1.86
CA ASP A 42 -14.22 -5.05 -1.08
C ASP A 42 -13.47 -4.49 0.13
N VAL A 43 -13.04 -3.24 0.08
CA VAL A 43 -12.10 -2.67 1.04
C VAL A 43 -12.59 -1.39 1.71
N ILE A 44 -13.65 -0.76 1.19
CA ILE A 44 -14.05 0.58 1.62
C ILE A 44 -14.51 0.65 3.08
N ASP A 45 -15.02 -0.45 3.62
CA ASP A 45 -15.50 -0.51 4.99
C ASP A 45 -14.41 -0.93 6.00
N GLU A 46 -13.22 -1.25 5.53
CA GLU A 46 -12.10 -1.59 6.39
C GLU A 46 -11.49 -0.33 7.01
N ASN A 47 -11.06 -0.44 8.27
CA ASN A 47 -10.56 0.72 9.01
C ASN A 47 -9.04 0.88 8.97
N ILE A 48 -8.31 -0.16 8.56
CA ILE A 48 -6.85 -0.14 8.48
C ILE A 48 -6.43 -0.75 7.15
N TRP A 49 -5.73 0.07 6.35
CA TRP A 49 -5.17 -0.38 5.07
C TRP A 49 -3.64 -0.39 5.13
N LEU A 50 -3.04 -1.51 4.74
CA LEU A 50 -1.62 -1.58 4.41
C LEU A 50 -1.53 -1.75 2.91
N ILE A 51 -1.08 -0.72 2.22
CA ILE A 51 -1.08 -0.68 0.76
C ILE A 51 0.33 -0.95 0.25
N VAL A 52 0.47 -1.94 -0.62
CA VAL A 52 1.75 -2.28 -1.25
C VAL A 52 1.60 -2.08 -2.74
N THR A 53 2.29 -1.10 -3.31
CA THR A 53 2.13 -0.74 -4.72
C THR A 53 3.46 -0.57 -5.43
N SER A 54 3.51 -1.01 -6.69
CA SER A 54 4.60 -0.62 -7.59
C SER A 54 4.29 0.73 -8.22
N THR A 55 5.29 1.35 -8.83
CA THR A 55 5.13 2.57 -9.63
C THR A 55 5.18 2.18 -11.09
N HIS A 56 4.20 2.62 -11.87
CA HIS A 56 4.06 2.30 -13.29
C HIS A 56 4.41 3.50 -14.16
N GLY A 57 5.21 3.28 -15.19
CA GLY A 57 5.52 4.30 -16.21
C GLY A 57 5.97 5.65 -15.63
N ALA A 58 5.22 6.70 -15.88
CA ALA A 58 5.55 8.07 -15.50
C ALA A 58 5.11 8.42 -14.06
N GLY A 59 5.20 7.48 -13.14
CA GLY A 59 4.83 7.70 -11.74
C GLY A 59 3.38 7.38 -11.43
N GLU A 60 2.73 6.60 -12.28
CA GLU A 60 1.33 6.24 -12.13
C GLU A 60 1.15 5.03 -11.21
N LEU A 61 -0.04 4.91 -10.64
CA LEU A 61 -0.45 3.69 -9.96
C LEU A 61 -0.56 2.55 -10.97
N PRO A 62 -0.32 1.30 -10.55
CA PRO A 62 -0.55 0.15 -11.41
C PRO A 62 -2.00 0.09 -11.91
N ASP A 63 -2.19 -0.54 -13.07
CA ASP A 63 -3.50 -0.61 -13.72
C ASP A 63 -4.57 -1.28 -12.84
N ASN A 64 -4.17 -2.15 -11.93
CA ASN A 64 -5.11 -2.83 -11.04
C ASN A 64 -5.46 -2.04 -9.77
N LEU A 65 -4.82 -0.87 -9.54
CA LEU A 65 -5.18 0.03 -8.45
C LEU A 65 -5.70 1.37 -8.94
N LYS A 66 -5.21 1.85 -10.07
CA LYS A 66 -5.53 3.18 -10.58
C LYS A 66 -7.03 3.47 -10.64
N PRO A 67 -7.88 2.58 -11.20
CA PRO A 67 -9.32 2.86 -11.24
C PRO A 67 -9.95 3.01 -9.85
N ARG A 68 -9.43 2.27 -8.85
CA ARG A 68 -9.99 2.32 -7.48
C ARG A 68 -9.69 3.66 -6.82
N PHE A 69 -8.47 4.16 -6.99
CA PHE A 69 -8.12 5.47 -6.45
C PHE A 69 -8.81 6.61 -7.21
N GLU A 70 -9.06 6.45 -8.50
CA GLU A 70 -9.88 7.41 -9.26
C GLU A 70 -11.32 7.44 -8.74
N GLN A 71 -11.89 6.28 -8.41
CA GLN A 71 -13.22 6.19 -7.80
C GLN A 71 -13.28 6.89 -6.45
N ILE A 72 -12.24 6.72 -5.62
CA ILE A 72 -12.14 7.40 -4.33
C ILE A 72 -12.10 8.92 -4.55
N ALA A 73 -11.26 9.40 -5.46
CA ALA A 73 -11.13 10.82 -5.74
C ALA A 73 -12.43 11.45 -6.24
N ALA A 74 -13.20 10.69 -7.02
CA ALA A 74 -14.46 11.17 -7.58
C ALA A 74 -15.64 11.07 -6.61
N SER A 75 -15.48 10.36 -5.49
CA SER A 75 -16.55 10.15 -4.53
C SER A 75 -16.58 11.27 -3.49
N ASP A 76 -17.72 11.42 -2.79
CA ASP A 76 -17.86 12.33 -1.67
C ASP A 76 -17.59 11.64 -0.34
N LYS A 77 -17.03 10.44 -0.34
CA LYS A 77 -16.78 9.68 0.88
C LYS A 77 -15.77 10.37 1.79
N ASP A 78 -16.08 10.37 3.07
CA ASP A 78 -15.19 10.82 4.13
C ASP A 78 -14.48 9.59 4.69
N LEU A 79 -13.15 9.56 4.59
CA LEU A 79 -12.33 8.46 5.06
C LEU A 79 -11.63 8.77 6.39
N SER A 80 -12.21 9.64 7.21
CA SER A 80 -11.62 10.05 8.48
C SER A 80 -11.44 8.89 9.47
N SER A 81 -12.18 7.79 9.29
CA SER A 81 -12.03 6.58 10.10
C SER A 81 -10.93 5.65 9.60
N LEU A 82 -10.39 5.90 8.41
CA LEU A 82 -9.38 5.04 7.81
C LEU A 82 -7.99 5.45 8.27
N ARG A 83 -7.23 4.47 8.74
CA ARG A 83 -5.80 4.62 9.00
C ARG A 83 -5.04 3.78 7.99
N PHE A 84 -3.94 4.31 7.46
CA PHE A 84 -3.22 3.61 6.41
C PHE A 84 -1.71 3.78 6.50
N ALA A 85 -1.01 2.84 5.89
CA ALA A 85 0.43 2.94 5.61
C ALA A 85 0.70 2.41 4.22
N VAL A 86 1.79 2.84 3.61
CA VAL A 86 2.10 2.52 2.21
C VAL A 86 3.52 1.96 2.10
N VAL A 87 3.65 0.88 1.35
CA VAL A 87 4.93 0.33 0.92
C VAL A 87 4.97 0.44 -0.61
N GLY A 88 5.97 1.13 -1.13
CA GLY A 88 6.13 1.32 -2.56
C GLY A 88 7.36 0.64 -3.11
N LEU A 89 7.25 0.02 -4.28
CA LEU A 89 8.36 -0.53 -5.03
C LEU A 89 8.60 0.35 -6.25
N GLY A 90 9.85 0.65 -6.53
CA GLY A 90 10.22 1.46 -7.67
C GLY A 90 11.67 1.28 -8.05
N ASN A 91 12.07 1.92 -9.15
CA ASN A 91 13.41 1.85 -9.69
C ASN A 91 14.01 3.26 -9.63
N SER A 92 15.10 3.43 -8.88
CA SER A 92 15.73 4.74 -8.66
C SER A 92 16.39 5.33 -9.92
N ASP A 93 16.55 4.55 -10.98
CA ASP A 93 17.02 5.08 -12.26
C ASP A 93 15.95 5.96 -12.95
N TYR A 94 14.70 5.90 -12.51
CA TYR A 94 13.63 6.72 -13.07
C TYR A 94 13.38 7.95 -12.21
N ASP A 95 13.13 9.10 -12.85
CA ASP A 95 12.79 10.35 -12.17
C ASP A 95 11.51 10.22 -11.33
N THR A 96 10.66 9.26 -11.69
CA THR A 96 9.37 9.00 -11.02
C THR A 96 9.46 7.93 -9.95
N PHE A 97 10.65 7.71 -9.39
CA PHE A 97 10.88 6.69 -8.35
C PHE A 97 9.85 6.79 -7.22
N CYS A 98 9.08 5.71 -7.04
CA CYS A 98 8.05 5.57 -6.02
C CYS A 98 7.01 6.71 -5.98
N HIS A 99 6.77 7.40 -7.07
CA HIS A 99 5.76 8.46 -7.13
C HIS A 99 4.34 7.93 -6.88
N ALA A 100 4.08 6.63 -7.14
CA ALA A 100 2.79 6.02 -6.80
C ALA A 100 2.48 6.14 -5.31
N VAL A 101 3.49 6.03 -4.44
CA VAL A 101 3.34 6.23 -3.00
C VAL A 101 2.80 7.64 -2.72
N ASN A 102 3.39 8.65 -3.35
CA ASN A 102 2.96 10.04 -3.15
C ASN A 102 1.51 10.25 -3.60
N LYS A 103 1.10 9.60 -4.68
CA LYS A 103 -0.28 9.70 -5.17
C LYS A 103 -1.27 9.06 -4.20
N VAL A 104 -0.93 7.88 -3.65
CA VAL A 104 -1.77 7.23 -2.65
C VAL A 104 -1.93 8.12 -1.41
N GLU A 105 -0.81 8.63 -0.90
CA GLU A 105 -0.83 9.49 0.29
C GLU A 105 -1.69 10.73 0.06
N THR A 106 -1.51 11.40 -1.08
CA THR A 106 -2.24 12.62 -1.40
C THR A 106 -3.73 12.35 -1.52
N GLN A 107 -4.11 11.33 -2.29
CA GLN A 107 -5.52 11.05 -2.54
C GLN A 107 -6.26 10.62 -1.27
N LEU A 108 -5.64 9.79 -0.44
CA LEU A 108 -6.27 9.37 0.81
C LEU A 108 -6.33 10.51 1.82
N SER A 109 -5.29 11.34 1.89
CA SER A 109 -5.28 12.50 2.79
C SER A 109 -6.33 13.53 2.40
N GLU A 110 -6.61 13.71 1.12
CA GLU A 110 -7.68 14.58 0.64
C GLU A 110 -9.06 14.12 1.10
N LYS A 111 -9.22 12.85 1.42
CA LYS A 111 -10.45 12.28 1.98
C LYS A 111 -10.40 12.16 3.51
N SER A 112 -9.44 12.79 4.14
CA SER A 112 -9.25 12.82 5.60
C SER A 112 -8.74 11.52 6.21
N ALA A 113 -8.29 10.56 5.43
CA ALA A 113 -7.65 9.35 5.95
C ALA A 113 -6.33 9.72 6.63
N VAL A 114 -5.93 8.94 7.63
CA VAL A 114 -4.76 9.23 8.46
C VAL A 114 -3.61 8.28 8.13
N LYS A 115 -2.49 8.85 7.68
CA LYS A 115 -1.23 8.10 7.51
C LYS A 115 -0.61 7.91 8.89
N ILE A 116 -0.43 6.66 9.31
CA ILE A 116 -0.03 6.36 10.69
C ILE A 116 1.48 6.21 10.89
N CYS A 117 2.25 6.04 9.82
CA CYS A 117 3.71 5.98 9.91
C CYS A 117 4.33 6.36 8.57
N GLU A 118 5.66 6.53 8.56
CA GLU A 118 6.38 6.84 7.33
C GLU A 118 6.23 5.71 6.31
N SER A 119 5.99 6.08 5.07
CA SER A 119 5.93 5.12 3.97
C SER A 119 7.30 4.53 3.70
N LEU A 120 7.31 3.25 3.33
CA LEU A 120 8.54 2.57 2.89
C LEU A 120 8.64 2.66 1.38
N LYS A 121 9.81 3.06 0.88
CA LYS A 121 10.11 3.09 -0.54
C LYS A 121 11.24 2.10 -0.81
N ILE A 122 10.93 1.05 -1.58
CA ILE A 122 11.88 -0.02 -1.90
C ILE A 122 12.45 0.22 -3.29
N ASP A 123 13.76 0.41 -3.37
CA ASP A 123 14.46 0.53 -4.64
C ASP A 123 14.84 -0.86 -5.12
N VAL A 124 14.13 -1.35 -6.13
CA VAL A 124 14.32 -2.72 -6.64
C VAL A 124 15.69 -2.94 -7.28
N LEU A 125 16.42 -1.86 -7.63
CA LEU A 125 17.79 -1.97 -8.15
C LEU A 125 18.80 -2.30 -7.07
N HIS A 126 18.58 -1.85 -5.84
CA HIS A 126 19.56 -1.92 -4.76
C HIS A 126 19.16 -2.87 -3.63
N VAL A 127 17.91 -3.33 -3.61
CA VAL A 127 17.41 -4.24 -2.58
C VAL A 127 17.21 -5.62 -3.20
N ASP A 128 18.03 -6.59 -2.78
CA ASP A 128 17.96 -7.96 -3.30
C ASP A 128 16.76 -8.71 -2.72
N ASP A 129 16.54 -8.60 -1.41
CA ASP A 129 15.44 -9.27 -0.72
C ASP A 129 14.41 -8.23 -0.29
N GLN A 130 13.46 -7.96 -1.18
CA GLN A 130 12.44 -6.95 -0.97
C GLN A 130 11.48 -7.33 0.15
N GLU A 131 11.20 -8.62 0.30
CA GLU A 131 10.31 -9.13 1.32
C GLU A 131 10.90 -8.90 2.71
N GLN A 132 12.19 -9.21 2.89
CA GLN A 132 12.88 -8.99 4.15
C GLN A 132 13.01 -7.49 4.47
N PHE A 133 13.30 -6.69 3.46
CA PHE A 133 13.39 -5.24 3.63
C PHE A 133 12.06 -4.66 4.14
N ALA A 134 10.94 -5.12 3.59
CA ALA A 134 9.61 -4.70 4.04
C ALA A 134 9.31 -5.23 5.45
N GLU A 135 9.69 -6.46 5.74
CA GLU A 135 9.52 -7.04 7.07
C GLU A 135 10.26 -6.23 8.13
N ASP A 136 11.46 -5.74 7.84
CA ASP A 136 12.26 -4.93 8.76
C ASP A 136 11.60 -3.59 9.07
N TRP A 137 10.77 -3.07 8.16
CA TRP A 137 10.00 -1.84 8.37
C TRP A 137 8.69 -2.11 9.14
N LEU A 138 8.13 -3.31 9.03
CA LEU A 138 6.80 -3.63 9.54
C LEU A 138 6.59 -3.29 11.03
N PRO A 139 7.59 -3.44 11.93
CA PRO A 139 7.42 -3.01 13.32
C PRO A 139 6.99 -1.56 13.50
N GLN A 140 7.42 -0.65 12.63
CA GLN A 140 6.99 0.75 12.69
C GLN A 140 5.48 0.86 12.45
N PHE A 141 4.96 0.10 11.50
CA PHE A 141 3.53 0.06 11.23
C PHE A 141 2.76 -0.52 12.43
N ILE A 142 3.24 -1.63 12.96
CA ILE A 142 2.59 -2.31 14.09
C ILE A 142 2.54 -1.40 15.32
N HIS A 143 3.65 -0.71 15.63
CA HIS A 143 3.70 0.19 16.78
C HIS A 143 2.78 1.39 16.62
N ALA A 144 2.43 1.79 15.39
CA ALA A 144 1.56 2.92 15.13
C ALA A 144 0.06 2.58 15.21
N LEU A 145 -0.28 1.30 15.29
CA LEU A 145 -1.68 0.86 15.40
C LEU A 145 -2.28 1.16 16.82
#